data_fd41b4269f2c0d0db91f8401158fef5f
#
_entry.id   fd41b4269f2c0d0db91f8401158fef5f
#
_cell.length_a   1.000
_cell.length_b   1.000
_cell.length_c   1.000
_cell.angle_alpha   90.00
_cell.angle_beta   90.00
_cell.angle_gamma   90.00
#
_symmetry.space_group_name_H-M   'P 1'
#
loop_
_entity.id
_entity.type
_entity.pdbx_description
1 polymer ?
#
loop_
_entity_poly.entity_id
_entity_poly.type
_entity_poly.pdbx_seq_one_letter_code
_entity_poly.pdbx_strand_id
1 'polypeptide(L)'
;MYNVPADFINEAKVWEALEQNKNPEPAQIKEVLAKAAEMKGLNLADVAILTSISDPEMLAELFNTANTVKETIYGKRLVLFAPLYISNLCSNECLYCAFRATNKEIDRHALSQEHIARETEVLINQGHKRVLLVAGESYPKKGFDYVLESIRTIYSVKSEHGEIRRVNINVAPLTVDEFKLAKAEGIGTYQIFQETYHRETYQKVHVGGKKRDYNWRVWALHRAMEAGIDDVGIGVLFGLFDYRFEIMAMMQHIFELEDKFGVGPHTISVPRMEPATNSDMASHPPFPVSDIDFRKIVAILRLAVPYTGIIMSTRETAKMRSDTFALGVSQISAGSKTNPGGYEEDDEISGQFSLGDHRPLDEVIRDVASMGYIPSFCTACYRLGRTGQDFMDLAKPGDIRLHCAPNGLSSFKEYLQNYASPETREIGNQLIRETIAGMSGIAKQRAEKLVKRVEAGRDDVYC
;
A
#
# COMPACT_ATOMS: atom_id res chain seq x y z
N MET A 1 -29.66 13.15 1.77
CA MET A 1 -29.18 11.77 2.02
C MET A 1 -28.71 11.23 0.68
N TYR A 2 -27.44 10.85 0.58
CA TYR A 2 -26.96 10.10 -0.57
C TYR A 2 -27.69 8.76 -0.60
N ASN A 3 -28.37 8.45 -1.69
CA ASN A 3 -28.97 7.15 -1.89
C ASN A 3 -27.83 6.19 -2.30
N VAL A 4 -27.24 5.52 -1.31
CA VAL A 4 -26.14 4.56 -1.57
C VAL A 4 -26.79 3.30 -2.13
N PRO A 5 -26.38 2.80 -3.30
CA PRO A 5 -26.92 1.57 -3.87
C PRO A 5 -26.64 0.37 -2.94
N ALA A 6 -27.36 -0.74 -3.16
CA ALA A 6 -26.95 -2.02 -2.59
C ALA A 6 -25.53 -2.35 -3.07
N ASP A 7 -24.74 -3.02 -2.21
CA ASP A 7 -23.39 -3.38 -2.61
C ASP A 7 -23.39 -4.52 -3.67
N PHE A 8 -22.25 -4.68 -4.32
CA PHE A 8 -22.02 -5.63 -5.40
C PHE A 8 -21.33 -6.93 -4.91
N ILE A 9 -21.02 -7.04 -3.62
CA ILE A 9 -20.36 -8.24 -3.06
C ILE A 9 -21.39 -9.36 -2.90
N ASN A 10 -21.16 -10.45 -3.61
CA ASN A 10 -22.01 -11.65 -3.54
C ASN A 10 -21.33 -12.73 -2.70
N GLU A 11 -21.61 -12.73 -1.38
CA GLU A 11 -21.06 -13.70 -0.42
C GLU A 11 -21.41 -15.14 -0.79
N ALA A 12 -22.62 -15.40 -1.32
CA ALA A 12 -23.03 -16.75 -1.71
C ALA A 12 -22.14 -17.32 -2.82
N LYS A 13 -21.81 -16.51 -3.83
CA LYS A 13 -20.86 -16.89 -4.90
C LYS A 13 -19.45 -17.12 -4.35
N VAL A 14 -19.01 -16.35 -3.35
CA VAL A 14 -17.72 -16.56 -2.69
C VAL A 14 -17.68 -17.93 -2.02
N TRP A 15 -18.68 -18.24 -1.20
CA TRP A 15 -18.76 -19.52 -0.50
C TRP A 15 -18.90 -20.71 -1.46
N GLU A 16 -19.73 -20.57 -2.48
CA GLU A 16 -19.88 -21.58 -3.52
C GLU A 16 -18.54 -21.90 -4.21
N ALA A 17 -17.79 -20.87 -4.63
CA ALA A 17 -16.51 -21.06 -5.28
C ALA A 17 -15.47 -21.72 -4.34
N LEU A 18 -15.42 -21.31 -3.07
CA LEU A 18 -14.53 -21.91 -2.08
C LEU A 18 -14.88 -23.37 -1.80
N GLU A 19 -16.17 -23.70 -1.66
CA GLU A 19 -16.60 -25.08 -1.40
C GLU A 19 -16.35 -26.01 -2.59
N GLN A 20 -16.62 -25.54 -3.82
CA GLN A 20 -16.37 -26.32 -5.04
C GLN A 20 -14.87 -26.60 -5.27
N ASN A 21 -13.99 -25.76 -4.76
CA ASN A 21 -12.54 -25.84 -4.97
C ASN A 21 -11.73 -26.11 -3.68
N LYS A 22 -12.36 -26.67 -2.65
CA LYS A 22 -11.70 -26.88 -1.33
C LYS A 22 -10.59 -27.93 -1.32
N ASN A 23 -10.64 -28.90 -2.24
CA ASN A 23 -9.69 -29.99 -2.35
C ASN A 23 -9.22 -30.13 -3.83
N PRO A 24 -8.43 -29.17 -4.35
CA PRO A 24 -8.00 -29.22 -5.73
C PRO A 24 -6.95 -30.32 -5.92
N GLU A 25 -7.03 -31.03 -7.04
CA GLU A 25 -6.00 -31.97 -7.47
C GLU A 25 -4.72 -31.21 -7.89
N PRO A 26 -3.53 -31.76 -7.68
CA PRO A 26 -2.27 -31.11 -8.11
C PRO A 26 -2.25 -30.65 -9.57
N ALA A 27 -2.90 -31.40 -10.46
CA ALA A 27 -3.01 -31.03 -11.87
C ALA A 27 -3.79 -29.73 -12.08
N GLN A 28 -4.88 -29.52 -11.33
CA GLN A 28 -5.67 -28.28 -11.38
C GLN A 28 -4.87 -27.10 -10.86
N ILE A 29 -4.10 -27.27 -9.78
CA ILE A 29 -3.22 -26.24 -9.25
C ILE A 29 -2.18 -25.84 -10.29
N LYS A 30 -1.53 -26.81 -10.94
CA LYS A 30 -0.51 -26.56 -11.99
C LYS A 30 -1.10 -25.84 -13.20
N GLU A 31 -2.32 -26.18 -13.61
CA GLU A 31 -3.03 -25.48 -14.68
C GLU A 31 -3.28 -24.01 -14.33
N VAL A 32 -3.75 -23.72 -13.10
CA VAL A 32 -3.98 -22.34 -12.63
C VAL A 32 -2.65 -21.58 -12.54
N LEU A 33 -1.58 -22.19 -12.05
CA LEU A 33 -0.25 -21.55 -11.99
C LEU A 33 0.30 -21.25 -13.39
N ALA A 34 0.09 -22.15 -14.37
CA ALA A 34 0.46 -21.90 -15.76
C ALA A 34 -0.33 -20.71 -16.35
N LYS A 35 -1.63 -20.63 -16.08
CA LYS A 35 -2.47 -19.50 -16.47
C LYS A 35 -2.01 -18.19 -15.78
N ALA A 36 -1.66 -18.24 -14.50
CA ALA A 36 -1.13 -17.09 -13.77
C ALA A 36 0.17 -16.56 -14.37
N ALA A 37 1.04 -17.43 -14.85
CA ALA A 37 2.28 -17.07 -15.52
C ALA A 37 2.10 -16.27 -16.82
N GLU A 38 0.90 -16.30 -17.43
CA GLU A 38 0.54 -15.42 -18.56
C GLU A 38 0.34 -13.95 -18.16
N MET A 39 0.27 -13.65 -16.86
CA MET A 39 0.13 -12.29 -16.29
C MET A 39 -1.15 -11.55 -16.72
N LYS A 40 -2.21 -12.28 -17.06
CA LYS A 40 -3.51 -11.72 -17.49
C LYS A 40 -4.52 -11.60 -16.34
N GLY A 41 -4.13 -11.99 -15.12
CA GLY A 41 -5.02 -12.10 -13.97
C GLY A 41 -5.75 -13.44 -13.90
N LEU A 42 -6.44 -13.67 -12.80
CA LEU A 42 -7.16 -14.90 -12.49
C LEU A 42 -8.63 -14.62 -12.19
N ASN A 43 -9.50 -15.56 -12.51
CA ASN A 43 -10.92 -15.49 -12.13
C ASN A 43 -11.14 -16.05 -10.71
N LEU A 44 -12.38 -15.95 -10.21
CA LEU A 44 -12.71 -16.39 -8.84
C LEU A 44 -12.45 -17.89 -8.60
N ALA A 45 -12.74 -18.76 -9.58
CA ALA A 45 -12.51 -20.20 -9.42
C ALA A 45 -10.99 -20.51 -9.33
N ASP A 46 -10.17 -19.86 -10.16
CA ASP A 46 -8.71 -19.98 -10.10
C ASP A 46 -8.19 -19.55 -8.72
N VAL A 47 -8.67 -18.41 -8.22
CA VAL A 47 -8.25 -17.89 -6.90
C VAL A 47 -8.69 -18.82 -5.77
N ALA A 48 -9.91 -19.38 -5.83
CA ALA A 48 -10.39 -20.36 -4.85
C ALA A 48 -9.48 -21.60 -4.80
N ILE A 49 -9.03 -22.12 -5.95
CA ILE A 49 -8.06 -23.22 -6.05
C ILE A 49 -6.77 -22.85 -5.32
N LEU A 50 -6.20 -21.68 -5.61
CA LEU A 50 -4.94 -21.25 -4.98
C LEU A 50 -5.08 -21.04 -3.46
N THR A 51 -6.24 -20.54 -2.98
CA THR A 51 -6.47 -20.37 -1.53
C THR A 51 -6.55 -21.71 -0.80
N SER A 52 -6.86 -22.79 -1.48
CA SER A 52 -7.02 -24.13 -0.92
C SER A 52 -5.72 -24.94 -0.87
N ILE A 53 -4.61 -24.43 -1.43
CA ILE A 53 -3.32 -25.12 -1.42
C ILE A 53 -2.82 -25.28 0.02
N SER A 54 -2.52 -26.52 0.42
CA SER A 54 -1.89 -26.86 1.70
C SER A 54 -0.65 -27.75 1.53
N ASP A 55 -0.50 -28.40 0.38
CA ASP A 55 0.65 -29.23 0.05
C ASP A 55 1.92 -28.39 -0.07
N PRO A 56 3.05 -28.77 0.59
CA PRO A 56 4.28 -28.00 0.58
C PRO A 56 4.92 -27.85 -0.81
N GLU A 57 4.81 -28.85 -1.70
CA GLU A 57 5.37 -28.79 -3.05
C GLU A 57 4.57 -27.78 -3.87
N MET A 58 3.24 -27.84 -3.81
CA MET A 58 2.37 -26.88 -4.50
C MET A 58 2.51 -25.45 -3.96
N LEU A 59 2.76 -25.29 -2.65
CA LEU A 59 3.09 -23.97 -2.07
C LEU A 59 4.40 -23.42 -2.62
N ALA A 60 5.42 -24.26 -2.78
CA ALA A 60 6.68 -23.84 -3.39
C ALA A 60 6.49 -23.43 -4.86
N GLU A 61 5.70 -24.17 -5.62
CA GLU A 61 5.35 -23.79 -7.02
C GLU A 61 4.58 -22.46 -7.07
N LEU A 62 3.61 -22.22 -6.16
CA LEU A 62 2.89 -20.97 -6.02
C LEU A 62 3.85 -19.80 -5.78
N PHE A 63 4.78 -19.94 -4.83
CA PHE A 63 5.74 -18.89 -4.49
C PHE A 63 6.73 -18.61 -5.64
N ASN A 64 7.20 -19.63 -6.32
CA ASN A 64 8.08 -19.49 -7.48
C ASN A 64 7.38 -18.79 -8.65
N THR A 65 6.12 -19.14 -8.91
CA THR A 65 5.32 -18.49 -9.95
C THR A 65 5.07 -17.02 -9.60
N ALA A 66 4.72 -16.72 -8.36
CA ALA A 66 4.52 -15.36 -7.89
C ALA A 66 5.81 -14.50 -7.99
N ASN A 67 6.97 -15.08 -7.66
CA ASN A 67 8.27 -14.43 -7.85
C ASN A 67 8.50 -14.09 -9.32
N THR A 68 8.30 -15.05 -10.22
CA THR A 68 8.49 -14.85 -11.67
C THR A 68 7.59 -13.75 -12.21
N VAL A 69 6.31 -13.75 -11.86
CA VAL A 69 5.35 -12.71 -12.27
C VAL A 69 5.77 -11.34 -11.73
N LYS A 70 6.10 -11.27 -10.43
CA LYS A 70 6.55 -10.02 -9.79
C LYS A 70 7.80 -9.45 -10.45
N GLU A 71 8.82 -10.27 -10.71
CA GLU A 71 10.06 -9.83 -11.32
C GLU A 71 9.87 -9.43 -12.80
N THR A 72 8.95 -10.09 -13.51
CA THR A 72 8.64 -9.74 -14.89
C THR A 72 8.00 -8.36 -15.00
N ILE A 73 7.06 -8.02 -14.11
CA ILE A 73 6.34 -6.73 -14.18
C ILE A 73 7.11 -5.61 -13.48
N TYR A 74 7.55 -5.83 -12.25
CA TYR A 74 8.10 -4.78 -11.37
C TYR A 74 9.62 -4.84 -11.18
N GLY A 75 10.26 -5.95 -11.55
CA GLY A 75 11.67 -6.19 -11.26
C GLY A 75 11.95 -6.23 -9.76
N LYS A 76 13.17 -5.90 -9.38
CA LYS A 76 13.61 -5.84 -7.97
C LYS A 76 13.45 -4.46 -7.32
N ARG A 77 12.52 -3.63 -7.81
CA ARG A 77 12.27 -2.31 -7.26
C ARG A 77 11.23 -2.36 -6.14
N LEU A 78 11.51 -1.68 -5.03
CA LEU A 78 10.58 -1.44 -3.92
C LEU A 78 10.38 0.06 -3.74
N VAL A 79 9.13 0.52 -3.80
CA VAL A 79 8.78 1.93 -3.56
C VAL A 79 8.67 2.16 -2.07
N LEU A 80 9.31 3.22 -1.55
CA LEU A 80 9.26 3.61 -0.16
C LEU A 80 8.35 4.81 0.07
N PHE A 81 7.65 4.79 1.21
CA PHE A 81 6.86 5.92 1.70
C PHE A 81 6.81 5.90 3.24
N ALA A 82 6.36 6.98 3.83
CA ALA A 82 6.03 7.04 5.25
C ALA A 82 4.56 7.44 5.46
N PRO A 83 3.86 6.88 6.47
CA PRO A 83 2.59 7.44 6.91
C PRO A 83 2.83 8.73 7.69
N LEU A 84 1.99 9.73 7.50
CA LEU A 84 1.95 10.95 8.31
C LEU A 84 0.57 11.07 8.93
N TYR A 85 0.49 10.78 10.22
CA TYR A 85 -0.73 10.88 10.99
C TYR A 85 -0.96 12.32 11.42
N ILE A 86 -1.99 12.97 10.89
CA ILE A 86 -2.32 14.38 11.23
C ILE A 86 -3.32 14.49 12.38
N SER A 87 -4.08 13.41 12.67
CA SER A 87 -5.09 13.40 13.74
C SER A 87 -5.45 11.96 14.11
N ASN A 88 -5.65 11.72 15.42
CA ASN A 88 -6.26 10.48 15.95
C ASN A 88 -7.69 10.71 16.46
N LEU A 89 -8.30 11.86 16.15
CA LEU A 89 -9.70 12.11 16.44
C LEU A 89 -10.59 11.19 15.60
N CYS A 90 -11.44 10.41 16.25
CA CYS A 90 -12.32 9.48 15.58
C CYS A 90 -13.67 9.41 16.32
N SER A 91 -14.77 9.40 15.54
CA SER A 91 -16.13 9.22 16.05
C SER A 91 -16.65 7.79 15.90
N ASN A 92 -15.84 6.90 15.32
CA ASN A 92 -16.21 5.51 15.12
C ASN A 92 -15.85 4.63 16.32
N GLU A 93 -16.54 3.52 16.43
CA GLU A 93 -16.31 2.50 17.45
C GLU A 93 -15.93 1.19 16.77
N CYS A 94 -14.64 1.09 16.36
CA CYS A 94 -14.08 -0.10 15.74
C CYS A 94 -13.34 -0.92 16.81
N LEU A 95 -13.78 -2.14 17.09
CA LEU A 95 -13.28 -2.94 18.22
C LEU A 95 -11.79 -3.28 18.14
N TYR A 96 -11.18 -3.19 16.95
CA TYR A 96 -9.78 -3.51 16.69
C TYR A 96 -8.83 -2.29 16.67
N CYS A 97 -9.33 -1.08 16.89
CA CYS A 97 -8.56 0.15 16.65
C CYS A 97 -8.33 0.95 17.94
N ALA A 98 -7.10 1.38 18.20
CA ALA A 98 -6.81 2.25 19.35
C ALA A 98 -7.55 3.60 19.25
N PHE A 99 -7.83 4.10 18.04
CA PHE A 99 -8.51 5.38 17.84
C PHE A 99 -10.04 5.33 18.05
N ARG A 100 -10.64 4.19 18.44
CA ARG A 100 -12.08 4.13 18.68
C ARG A 100 -12.53 5.15 19.72
N ALA A 101 -13.72 5.71 19.55
CA ALA A 101 -14.24 6.87 20.30
C ALA A 101 -14.25 6.66 21.82
N THR A 102 -14.52 5.43 22.30
CA THR A 102 -14.60 5.11 23.72
C THR A 102 -13.25 4.83 24.38
N ASN A 103 -12.17 4.67 23.61
CA ASN A 103 -10.85 4.45 24.18
C ASN A 103 -10.35 5.75 24.85
N LYS A 104 -10.07 5.70 26.16
CA LYS A 104 -9.59 6.82 26.98
C LYS A 104 -8.10 6.69 27.35
N GLU A 105 -7.43 5.64 26.87
CA GLU A 105 -6.03 5.36 27.22
C GLU A 105 -5.03 6.01 26.27
N ILE A 106 -5.52 6.64 25.19
CA ILE A 106 -4.67 7.40 24.26
C ILE A 106 -4.95 8.90 24.37
N ASP A 107 -3.92 9.70 24.21
CA ASP A 107 -4.08 11.15 24.06
C ASP A 107 -4.66 11.49 22.67
N ARG A 108 -5.76 12.28 22.68
CA ARG A 108 -6.52 12.58 21.45
C ARG A 108 -6.30 14.00 21.01
N HIS A 109 -5.69 14.16 19.87
CA HIS A 109 -5.46 15.46 19.28
C HIS A 109 -5.41 15.44 17.75
N ALA A 110 -5.47 16.62 17.18
CA ALA A 110 -5.18 16.89 15.79
C ALA A 110 -4.03 17.91 15.76
N LEU A 111 -3.07 17.69 14.87
CA LEU A 111 -1.92 18.56 14.72
C LEU A 111 -2.35 19.94 14.17
N SER A 112 -1.72 21.01 14.66
CA SER A 112 -1.80 22.31 13.98
C SER A 112 -1.05 22.26 12.64
N GLN A 113 -1.30 23.23 11.77
CA GLN A 113 -0.59 23.30 10.48
C GLN A 113 0.92 23.47 10.66
N GLU A 114 1.33 24.19 11.70
CA GLU A 114 2.74 24.37 12.10
C GLU A 114 3.37 23.04 12.52
N HIS A 115 2.67 22.20 13.29
CA HIS A 115 3.13 20.87 13.66
C HIS A 115 3.23 19.96 12.43
N ILE A 116 2.23 19.98 11.54
CA ILE A 116 2.27 19.20 10.28
C ILE A 116 3.46 19.62 9.43
N ALA A 117 3.79 20.91 9.40
CA ALA A 117 4.98 21.39 8.68
C ALA A 117 6.28 20.84 9.28
N ARG A 118 6.43 20.84 10.61
CA ARG A 118 7.62 20.28 11.30
C ARG A 118 7.73 18.77 11.10
N GLU A 119 6.66 18.01 11.29
CA GLU A 119 6.62 16.57 10.99
C GLU A 119 7.04 16.27 9.54
N THR A 120 6.57 17.10 8.61
CA THR A 120 6.93 16.99 7.18
C THR A 120 8.41 17.28 6.96
N GLU A 121 8.97 18.27 7.64
CA GLU A 121 10.40 18.61 7.58
C GLU A 121 11.27 17.46 8.09
N VAL A 122 10.89 16.83 9.21
CA VAL A 122 11.59 15.64 9.72
C VAL A 122 11.60 14.52 8.66
N LEU A 123 10.47 14.25 8.01
CA LEU A 123 10.39 13.23 6.96
C LEU A 123 11.24 13.58 5.73
N ILE A 124 11.28 14.85 5.32
CA ILE A 124 12.16 15.32 4.23
C ILE A 124 13.63 15.11 4.61
N ASN A 125 14.01 15.46 5.83
CA ASN A 125 15.37 15.35 6.34
C ASN A 125 15.83 13.89 6.49
N GLN A 126 14.90 12.95 6.68
CA GLN A 126 15.16 11.51 6.60
C GLN A 126 15.31 11.00 5.15
N GLY A 127 14.89 11.77 4.15
CA GLY A 127 14.97 11.41 2.74
C GLY A 127 13.66 10.97 2.10
N HIS A 128 12.55 10.99 2.82
CA HIS A 128 11.24 10.67 2.23
C HIS A 128 10.81 11.69 1.17
N LYS A 129 10.24 11.19 0.07
CA LYS A 129 9.68 12.01 -1.02
C LYS A 129 8.20 11.74 -1.24
N ARG A 130 7.65 10.75 -0.54
CA ARG A 130 6.26 10.33 -0.63
C ARG A 130 5.72 10.07 0.76
N VAL A 131 4.55 10.63 1.06
CA VAL A 131 3.83 10.39 2.31
C VAL A 131 2.43 9.86 2.06
N LEU A 132 1.94 9.08 3.02
CA LEU A 132 0.54 8.73 3.14
C LEU A 132 -0.04 9.52 4.30
N LEU A 133 -0.81 10.57 4.00
CA LEU A 133 -1.54 11.32 5.02
C LEU A 133 -2.63 10.44 5.60
N VAL A 134 -2.62 10.26 6.91
CA VAL A 134 -3.59 9.45 7.66
C VAL A 134 -4.30 10.31 8.70
N ALA A 135 -5.61 10.13 8.82
CA ALA A 135 -6.41 10.77 9.87
C ALA A 135 -7.45 9.81 10.43
N GLY A 136 -7.75 9.94 11.71
CA GLY A 136 -8.97 9.37 12.27
C GLY A 136 -10.21 9.95 11.60
N GLU A 137 -11.31 9.21 11.60
CA GLU A 137 -12.51 9.58 10.84
C GLU A 137 -13.39 10.62 11.58
N SER A 138 -12.75 11.63 12.17
CA SER A 138 -13.37 12.85 12.69
C SER A 138 -12.36 13.99 12.59
N TYR A 139 -12.82 15.15 12.17
CA TYR A 139 -11.94 16.29 11.93
C TYR A 139 -12.22 17.42 12.91
N PRO A 140 -11.26 18.36 13.16
CA PRO A 140 -11.50 19.58 13.90
C PRO A 140 -12.64 20.43 13.30
N LYS A 141 -12.98 21.54 13.94
CA LYS A 141 -14.12 22.41 13.58
C LYS A 141 -14.21 22.81 12.09
N LYS A 142 -13.10 22.79 11.36
CA LYS A 142 -13.05 23.06 9.91
C LYS A 142 -13.56 21.90 9.04
N GLY A 143 -13.85 20.75 9.61
CA GLY A 143 -14.27 19.57 8.86
C GLY A 143 -13.21 19.10 7.85
N PHE A 144 -13.62 18.74 6.64
CA PHE A 144 -12.72 18.26 5.60
C PHE A 144 -11.69 19.29 5.13
N ASP A 145 -11.97 20.60 5.28
CA ASP A 145 -11.01 21.66 4.96
C ASP A 145 -9.70 21.53 5.76
N TYR A 146 -9.74 20.95 6.98
CA TYR A 146 -8.55 20.64 7.73
C TYR A 146 -7.60 19.68 6.96
N VAL A 147 -8.16 18.66 6.31
CA VAL A 147 -7.38 17.73 5.48
C VAL A 147 -6.80 18.43 4.25
N LEU A 148 -7.60 19.25 3.58
CA LEU A 148 -7.14 20.02 2.41
C LEU A 148 -6.02 21.00 2.78
N GLU A 149 -6.14 21.73 3.89
CA GLU A 149 -5.08 22.60 4.42
C GLU A 149 -3.82 21.78 4.73
N SER A 150 -3.96 20.60 5.33
CA SER A 150 -2.83 19.73 5.66
C SER A 150 -2.08 19.28 4.41
N ILE A 151 -2.79 18.94 3.32
CA ILE A 151 -2.16 18.61 2.04
C ILE A 151 -1.35 19.79 1.50
N ARG A 152 -1.92 21.00 1.51
CA ARG A 152 -1.22 22.23 1.09
C ARG A 152 0.01 22.50 1.94
N THR A 153 -0.11 22.36 3.25
CA THR A 153 1.00 22.51 4.20
C THR A 153 2.13 21.54 3.86
N ILE A 154 1.85 20.25 3.69
CA ILE A 154 2.86 19.23 3.33
C ILE A 154 3.58 19.62 2.03
N TYR A 155 2.86 20.01 0.99
CA TYR A 155 3.47 20.42 -0.29
C TYR A 155 4.22 21.75 -0.23
N SER A 156 3.91 22.61 0.73
CA SER A 156 4.56 23.91 0.89
C SER A 156 5.91 23.84 1.60
N VAL A 157 6.18 22.76 2.37
CA VAL A 157 7.44 22.60 3.12
C VAL A 157 8.60 22.37 2.15
N LYS A 158 9.59 23.23 2.26
CA LYS A 158 10.85 23.15 1.50
C LYS A 158 12.00 23.18 2.48
N SER A 159 12.97 22.31 2.32
CA SER A 159 14.23 22.34 3.06
C SER A 159 15.42 22.29 2.10
N GLU A 160 16.62 22.43 2.61
CA GLU A 160 17.84 22.22 1.84
C GLU A 160 17.95 20.77 1.30
N HIS A 161 17.24 19.84 1.92
CA HIS A 161 17.15 18.44 1.50
C HIS A 161 16.00 18.14 0.55
N GLY A 162 15.27 19.15 0.06
CA GLY A 162 14.21 19.05 -0.94
C GLY A 162 12.80 19.15 -0.36
N GLU A 163 11.87 18.33 -0.89
CA GLU A 163 10.44 18.44 -0.62
C GLU A 163 9.73 17.10 -0.71
N ILE A 164 8.50 17.02 -0.16
CA ILE A 164 7.58 15.93 -0.45
C ILE A 164 7.02 16.12 -1.87
N ARG A 165 7.22 15.11 -2.71
CA ARG A 165 6.82 15.13 -4.12
C ARG A 165 5.47 14.46 -4.38
N ARG A 166 4.95 13.71 -3.39
CA ARG A 166 3.69 12.99 -3.51
C ARG A 166 3.01 12.80 -2.17
N VAL A 167 1.75 13.24 -2.07
CA VAL A 167 0.86 12.99 -0.94
C VAL A 167 -0.24 12.03 -1.39
N ASN A 168 -0.28 10.84 -0.82
CA ASN A 168 -1.42 9.93 -0.87
C ASN A 168 -2.28 10.16 0.37
N ILE A 169 -3.56 9.82 0.33
CA ILE A 169 -4.44 10.01 1.49
C ILE A 169 -5.16 8.73 1.90
N ASN A 170 -5.26 8.51 3.20
CA ASN A 170 -6.10 7.50 3.83
C ASN A 170 -6.96 8.19 4.88
N VAL A 171 -8.13 8.63 4.46
CA VAL A 171 -9.11 9.38 5.25
C VAL A 171 -10.49 8.76 5.12
N ALA A 172 -11.46 9.20 5.94
CA ALA A 172 -12.84 8.72 5.87
C ALA A 172 -13.39 8.72 4.42
N PRO A 173 -14.34 7.83 4.10
CA PRO A 173 -15.05 7.89 2.82
C PRO A 173 -15.67 9.27 2.59
N LEU A 174 -15.40 9.84 1.40
CA LEU A 174 -15.82 11.17 1.01
C LEU A 174 -16.99 11.12 0.02
N THR A 175 -17.66 12.25 -0.14
CA THR A 175 -18.58 12.53 -1.26
C THR A 175 -17.79 12.76 -2.55
N VAL A 176 -18.45 12.65 -3.71
CA VAL A 176 -17.83 12.96 -5.01
C VAL A 176 -17.27 14.38 -5.04
N ASP A 177 -17.97 15.36 -4.46
CA ASP A 177 -17.52 16.75 -4.46
C ASP A 177 -16.32 16.98 -3.54
N GLU A 178 -16.26 16.32 -2.37
CA GLU A 178 -15.06 16.33 -1.51
C GLU A 178 -13.87 15.65 -2.21
N PHE A 179 -14.08 14.55 -2.95
CA PHE A 179 -13.04 13.94 -3.77
C PHE A 179 -12.53 14.86 -4.87
N LYS A 180 -13.40 15.65 -5.52
CA LYS A 180 -12.98 16.68 -6.49
C LYS A 180 -12.08 17.74 -5.84
N LEU A 181 -12.41 18.18 -4.61
CA LEU A 181 -11.56 19.09 -3.85
C LEU A 181 -10.21 18.46 -3.54
N ALA A 182 -10.17 17.21 -3.04
CA ALA A 182 -8.91 16.48 -2.79
C ALA A 182 -8.06 16.32 -4.07
N LYS A 183 -8.71 16.01 -5.22
CA LYS A 183 -8.03 15.95 -6.52
C LYS A 183 -7.41 17.29 -6.90
N ALA A 184 -8.12 18.39 -6.67
CA ALA A 184 -7.61 19.73 -6.97
C ALA A 184 -6.36 20.09 -6.15
N GLU A 185 -6.19 19.54 -4.93
CA GLU A 185 -4.98 19.69 -4.14
C GLU A 185 -3.80 18.80 -4.63
N GLY A 186 -3.99 18.03 -5.69
CA GLY A 186 -2.93 17.23 -6.32
C GLY A 186 -2.57 15.96 -5.55
N ILE A 187 -3.52 15.35 -4.87
CA ILE A 187 -3.28 14.04 -4.22
C ILE A 187 -2.89 12.97 -5.25
N GLY A 188 -2.20 11.95 -4.75
CA GLY A 188 -1.87 10.78 -5.51
C GLY A 188 -2.96 9.74 -5.54
N THR A 189 -2.83 8.82 -4.63
CA THR A 189 -3.74 7.71 -4.45
C THR A 189 -4.68 8.00 -3.29
N TYR A 190 -5.97 7.76 -3.47
CA TYR A 190 -6.89 7.60 -2.36
C TYR A 190 -6.89 6.13 -1.94
N GLN A 191 -6.54 5.85 -0.69
CA GLN A 191 -6.54 4.50 -0.15
C GLN A 191 -7.61 4.36 0.91
N ILE A 192 -8.39 3.29 0.83
CA ILE A 192 -9.31 2.92 1.90
C ILE A 192 -9.45 1.41 2.01
N PHE A 193 -9.51 0.92 3.25
CA PHE A 193 -9.70 -0.50 3.50
C PHE A 193 -11.18 -0.75 3.82
N GLN A 194 -11.76 -1.78 3.21
CA GLN A 194 -13.08 -2.27 3.61
C GLN A 194 -13.03 -2.88 5.01
N GLU A 195 -11.85 -3.23 5.48
CA GLU A 195 -11.52 -3.94 6.71
C GLU A 195 -11.91 -5.42 6.65
N THR A 196 -13.19 -5.72 6.43
CA THR A 196 -13.72 -7.03 6.09
C THR A 196 -14.89 -6.87 5.11
N TYR A 197 -14.98 -7.75 4.12
CA TYR A 197 -16.12 -7.81 3.21
C TYR A 197 -17.28 -8.66 3.75
N HIS A 198 -17.04 -9.50 4.77
CA HIS A 198 -18.08 -10.30 5.40
C HIS A 198 -19.02 -9.41 6.21
N ARG A 199 -20.27 -9.24 5.76
CA ARG A 199 -21.22 -8.23 6.30
C ARG A 199 -21.51 -8.43 7.78
N GLU A 200 -21.70 -9.67 8.19
CA GLU A 200 -21.99 -9.97 9.60
C GLU A 200 -20.81 -9.59 10.51
N THR A 201 -19.58 -9.94 10.10
CA THR A 201 -18.36 -9.54 10.82
C THR A 201 -18.21 -8.03 10.81
N TYR A 202 -18.44 -7.37 9.65
CA TYR A 202 -18.37 -5.93 9.54
C TYR A 202 -19.25 -5.21 10.55
N GLN A 203 -20.51 -5.66 10.70
CA GLN A 203 -21.45 -5.10 11.68
C GLN A 203 -21.04 -5.37 13.12
N LYS A 204 -20.47 -6.54 13.41
CA LYS A 204 -19.97 -6.91 14.73
C LYS A 204 -18.79 -6.10 15.20
N VAL A 205 -17.89 -5.74 14.29
CA VAL A 205 -16.64 -5.04 14.64
C VAL A 205 -16.73 -3.52 14.54
N HIS A 206 -17.72 -2.97 13.80
CA HIS A 206 -17.99 -1.53 13.68
C HIS A 206 -19.28 -1.16 14.43
N VAL A 207 -19.21 -1.11 15.74
CA VAL A 207 -20.40 -1.00 16.60
C VAL A 207 -20.95 0.43 16.74
N GLY A 208 -20.21 1.46 16.30
CA GLY A 208 -20.64 2.87 16.38
C GLY A 208 -20.00 3.76 15.32
N GLY A 209 -20.59 4.94 15.12
CA GLY A 209 -20.10 5.96 14.18
C GLY A 209 -20.51 5.71 12.72
N LYS A 210 -20.01 6.56 11.82
CA LYS A 210 -20.33 6.50 10.38
C LYS A 210 -19.76 5.26 9.69
N LYS A 211 -18.68 4.69 10.20
CA LYS A 211 -18.05 3.48 9.66
C LYS A 211 -18.96 2.24 9.75
N ARG A 212 -20.03 2.26 10.56
CA ARG A 212 -21.05 1.19 10.54
C ARG A 212 -21.76 1.04 9.19
N ASP A 213 -21.79 2.07 8.37
CA ASP A 213 -22.40 2.02 7.05
C ASP A 213 -21.47 1.28 6.08
N TYR A 214 -21.70 -0.03 5.93
CA TYR A 214 -20.98 -0.91 5.02
C TYR A 214 -21.05 -0.41 3.58
N ASN A 215 -22.25 -0.05 3.12
CA ASN A 215 -22.45 0.37 1.73
C ASN A 215 -21.77 1.71 1.45
N TRP A 216 -21.85 2.69 2.35
CA TRP A 216 -21.14 3.95 2.21
C TRP A 216 -19.63 3.73 2.04
N ARG A 217 -19.06 2.76 2.77
CA ARG A 217 -17.64 2.46 2.71
C ARG A 217 -17.24 1.69 1.45
N VAL A 218 -17.95 0.62 1.07
CA VAL A 218 -17.61 -0.20 -0.09
C VAL A 218 -17.69 0.58 -1.40
N TRP A 219 -18.59 1.57 -1.48
CA TRP A 219 -18.72 2.47 -2.64
C TRP A 219 -17.75 3.67 -2.61
N ALA A 220 -16.83 3.76 -1.65
CA ALA A 220 -15.92 4.90 -1.53
C ALA A 220 -14.98 5.04 -2.72
N LEU A 221 -14.40 3.93 -3.20
CA LEU A 221 -13.50 3.93 -4.35
C LEU A 221 -14.22 4.33 -5.63
N HIS A 222 -15.46 3.91 -5.82
CA HIS A 222 -16.29 4.33 -6.95
C HIS A 222 -16.48 5.84 -6.96
N ARG A 223 -16.84 6.46 -5.83
CA ARG A 223 -16.97 7.92 -5.73
C ARG A 223 -15.66 8.65 -5.99
N ALA A 224 -14.52 8.08 -5.56
CA ALA A 224 -13.22 8.64 -5.86
C ALA A 224 -12.92 8.61 -7.36
N MET A 225 -13.19 7.50 -8.03
CA MET A 225 -12.98 7.35 -9.48
C MET A 225 -13.98 8.20 -10.29
N GLU A 226 -15.24 8.31 -9.86
CA GLU A 226 -16.23 9.24 -10.43
C GLU A 226 -15.79 10.71 -10.33
N ALA A 227 -15.05 11.08 -9.29
CA ALA A 227 -14.45 12.40 -9.15
C ALA A 227 -13.16 12.56 -9.99
N GLY A 228 -12.74 11.51 -10.69
CA GLY A 228 -11.58 11.48 -11.56
C GLY A 228 -10.26 11.23 -10.82
N ILE A 229 -10.27 10.61 -9.64
CA ILE A 229 -9.07 10.09 -8.99
C ILE A 229 -8.77 8.73 -9.62
N ASP A 230 -7.79 8.68 -10.53
CA ASP A 230 -7.49 7.48 -11.32
C ASP A 230 -6.76 6.40 -10.53
N ASP A 231 -6.04 6.80 -9.48
CA ASP A 231 -5.28 5.88 -8.62
C ASP A 231 -6.00 5.67 -7.30
N VAL A 232 -6.55 4.48 -7.12
CA VAL A 232 -7.18 4.07 -5.85
C VAL A 232 -6.46 2.89 -5.23
N GLY A 233 -6.53 2.77 -3.90
CA GLY A 233 -5.95 1.68 -3.14
C GLY A 233 -6.99 0.95 -2.31
N ILE A 234 -6.99 -0.37 -2.41
CA ILE A 234 -7.92 -1.28 -1.75
C ILE A 234 -7.20 -2.10 -0.68
N GLY A 235 -7.94 -2.69 0.25
CA GLY A 235 -7.38 -3.62 1.24
C GLY A 235 -8.41 -4.11 2.24
N VAL A 236 -8.00 -5.12 3.00
CA VAL A 236 -8.71 -5.64 4.16
C VAL A 236 -7.75 -5.78 5.33
N LEU A 237 -8.28 -5.82 6.54
CA LEU A 237 -7.50 -6.12 7.74
C LEU A 237 -7.58 -7.63 7.99
N PHE A 238 -6.56 -8.35 7.55
CA PHE A 238 -6.48 -9.80 7.73
C PHE A 238 -6.40 -10.17 9.22
N GLY A 239 -7.29 -11.05 9.63
CA GLY A 239 -7.49 -11.45 11.04
C GLY A 239 -8.89 -11.16 11.57
N LEU A 240 -9.68 -10.32 10.89
CA LEU A 240 -11.08 -10.07 11.23
C LEU A 240 -11.99 -11.22 10.81
N PHE A 241 -11.76 -11.83 9.66
CA PHE A 241 -12.49 -12.95 9.12
C PHE A 241 -11.59 -13.90 8.31
N ASP A 242 -12.13 -15.00 7.78
CA ASP A 242 -11.40 -15.98 6.96
C ASP A 242 -10.73 -15.29 5.76
N TYR A 243 -9.41 -15.35 5.69
CA TYR A 243 -8.64 -14.66 4.64
C TYR A 243 -9.00 -15.16 3.23
N ARG A 244 -9.46 -16.39 3.07
CA ARG A 244 -9.86 -16.94 1.77
C ARG A 244 -11.10 -16.21 1.27
N PHE A 245 -12.09 -16.04 2.17
CA PHE A 245 -13.29 -15.24 1.87
C PHE A 245 -12.90 -13.80 1.52
N GLU A 246 -12.02 -13.17 2.32
CA GLU A 246 -11.61 -11.78 2.12
C GLU A 246 -10.91 -11.55 0.76
N ILE A 247 -10.01 -12.46 0.35
CA ILE A 247 -9.39 -12.39 -0.97
C ILE A 247 -10.46 -12.48 -2.07
N MET A 248 -11.36 -13.46 -1.99
CA MET A 248 -12.39 -13.70 -3.00
C MET A 248 -13.36 -12.50 -3.13
N ALA A 249 -13.80 -11.95 -2.00
CA ALA A 249 -14.68 -10.79 -1.98
C ALA A 249 -13.96 -9.52 -2.47
N MET A 250 -12.68 -9.34 -2.14
CA MET A 250 -11.86 -8.26 -2.67
C MET A 250 -11.68 -8.39 -4.19
N MET A 251 -11.55 -9.60 -4.74
CA MET A 251 -11.54 -9.82 -6.18
C MET A 251 -12.86 -9.39 -6.85
N GLN A 252 -14.02 -9.63 -6.22
CA GLN A 252 -15.29 -9.10 -6.74
C GLN A 252 -15.28 -7.57 -6.80
N HIS A 253 -14.72 -6.90 -5.78
CA HIS A 253 -14.60 -5.45 -5.80
C HIS A 253 -13.66 -4.96 -6.89
N ILE A 254 -12.55 -5.65 -7.12
CA ILE A 254 -11.60 -5.32 -8.20
C ILE A 254 -12.27 -5.46 -9.56
N PHE A 255 -12.99 -6.55 -9.80
CA PHE A 255 -13.72 -6.78 -11.05
C PHE A 255 -14.82 -5.73 -11.29
N GLU A 256 -15.53 -5.32 -10.23
CA GLU A 256 -16.53 -4.26 -10.33
C GLU A 256 -15.90 -2.90 -10.74
N LEU A 257 -14.72 -2.57 -10.19
CA LEU A 257 -13.99 -1.36 -10.59
C LEU A 257 -13.51 -1.46 -12.05
N GLU A 258 -12.97 -2.61 -12.46
CA GLU A 258 -12.53 -2.85 -13.84
C GLU A 258 -13.69 -2.77 -14.83
N ASP A 259 -14.84 -3.37 -14.49
CA ASP A 259 -16.04 -3.35 -15.34
C ASP A 259 -16.59 -1.92 -15.51
N LYS A 260 -16.67 -1.18 -14.41
CA LYS A 260 -17.25 0.16 -14.42
C LYS A 260 -16.33 1.25 -14.99
N PHE A 261 -15.01 1.17 -14.71
CA PHE A 261 -14.05 2.24 -15.03
C PHE A 261 -12.97 1.83 -16.03
N GLY A 262 -12.94 0.57 -16.47
CA GLY A 262 -11.90 0.03 -17.34
C GLY A 262 -10.57 -0.25 -16.64
N VAL A 263 -10.41 0.19 -15.40
CA VAL A 263 -9.18 0.04 -14.59
C VAL A 263 -9.51 -0.43 -13.17
N GLY A 264 -8.71 -1.35 -12.67
CA GLY A 264 -8.76 -1.79 -11.27
C GLY A 264 -7.90 -0.91 -10.34
N PRO A 265 -7.76 -1.31 -9.07
CA PRO A 265 -7.00 -0.54 -8.10
C PRO A 265 -5.50 -0.50 -8.44
N HIS A 266 -4.88 0.65 -8.24
CA HIS A 266 -3.44 0.84 -8.41
C HIS A 266 -2.63 0.10 -7.33
N THR A 267 -3.20 -0.03 -6.11
CA THR A 267 -2.53 -0.71 -5.00
C THR A 267 -3.49 -1.60 -4.21
N ILE A 268 -2.94 -2.71 -3.70
CA ILE A 268 -3.57 -3.56 -2.68
C ILE A 268 -2.70 -3.53 -1.43
N SER A 269 -3.29 -3.16 -0.29
CA SER A 269 -2.63 -3.23 1.01
C SER A 269 -3.02 -4.53 1.72
N VAL A 270 -2.04 -5.17 2.35
CA VAL A 270 -2.20 -6.47 3.00
C VAL A 270 -1.85 -6.41 4.51
N PRO A 271 -2.49 -5.55 5.33
CA PRO A 271 -2.22 -5.51 6.75
C PRO A 271 -2.78 -6.75 7.46
N ARG A 272 -1.97 -7.38 8.33
CA ARG A 272 -2.47 -8.26 9.37
C ARG A 272 -2.87 -7.44 10.59
N MET A 273 -3.75 -8.00 11.41
CA MET A 273 -4.12 -7.41 12.69
C MET A 273 -2.94 -7.46 13.65
N GLU A 274 -2.61 -6.32 14.25
CA GLU A 274 -1.57 -6.17 15.24
C GLU A 274 -2.17 -5.59 16.53
N PRO A 275 -1.59 -5.86 17.70
CA PRO A 275 -2.07 -5.34 18.97
C PRO A 275 -2.28 -3.82 18.93
N ALA A 276 -3.33 -3.35 19.59
CA ALA A 276 -3.65 -1.94 19.69
C ALA A 276 -4.10 -1.60 21.11
N THR A 277 -3.72 -0.44 21.60
CA THR A 277 -4.00 0.01 22.97
C THR A 277 -5.48 -0.14 23.29
N ASN A 278 -5.77 -0.84 24.40
CA ASN A 278 -7.12 -1.11 24.91
C ASN A 278 -8.02 -1.85 23.90
N SER A 279 -7.48 -2.74 23.04
CA SER A 279 -8.23 -3.56 22.11
C SER A 279 -7.93 -5.05 22.32
N ASP A 280 -8.84 -5.76 22.99
CA ASP A 280 -8.73 -7.21 23.16
C ASP A 280 -8.80 -7.95 21.81
N MET A 281 -9.67 -7.51 20.92
CA MET A 281 -9.79 -8.07 19.57
C MET A 281 -8.52 -7.98 18.76
N ALA A 282 -7.77 -6.87 18.89
CA ALA A 282 -6.51 -6.70 18.15
C ALA A 282 -5.39 -7.59 18.71
N SER A 283 -5.42 -7.86 20.02
CA SER A 283 -4.49 -8.78 20.69
C SER A 283 -4.84 -10.25 20.46
N HIS A 284 -6.13 -10.55 20.25
CA HIS A 284 -6.66 -11.91 20.02
C HIS A 284 -7.53 -11.92 18.76
N PRO A 285 -6.94 -11.88 17.56
CA PRO A 285 -7.69 -11.86 16.31
C PRO A 285 -8.65 -13.05 16.21
N PRO A 286 -9.92 -12.86 15.81
CA PRO A 286 -10.89 -13.95 15.67
C PRO A 286 -10.50 -14.99 14.61
N PHE A 287 -9.76 -14.59 13.58
CA PHE A 287 -9.23 -15.45 12.52
C PHE A 287 -7.75 -15.17 12.30
N PRO A 288 -6.87 -15.61 13.23
CA PRO A 288 -5.45 -15.32 13.15
C PRO A 288 -4.83 -15.87 11.86
N VAL A 289 -4.00 -15.08 11.21
CA VAL A 289 -3.33 -15.46 9.96
C VAL A 289 -1.88 -15.86 10.28
N SER A 290 -1.54 -17.11 10.01
CA SER A 290 -0.18 -17.62 10.18
C SER A 290 0.81 -16.99 9.19
N ASP A 291 2.10 -17.09 9.47
CA ASP A 291 3.15 -16.57 8.58
C ASP A 291 3.15 -17.24 7.20
N ILE A 292 2.81 -18.53 7.15
CA ILE A 292 2.72 -19.24 5.87
C ILE A 292 1.47 -18.79 5.09
N ASP A 293 0.33 -18.61 5.77
CA ASP A 293 -0.87 -18.09 5.13
C ASP A 293 -0.69 -16.65 4.66
N PHE A 294 0.05 -15.84 5.43
CA PHE A 294 0.32 -14.46 5.02
C PHE A 294 1.19 -14.39 3.76
N ARG A 295 2.23 -15.21 3.65
CA ARG A 295 3.01 -15.35 2.42
C ARG A 295 2.16 -15.84 1.26
N LYS A 296 1.25 -16.78 1.51
CA LYS A 296 0.29 -17.29 0.54
C LYS A 296 -0.67 -16.21 0.06
N ILE A 297 -1.22 -15.38 0.96
CA ILE A 297 -2.05 -14.21 0.62
C ILE A 297 -1.32 -13.29 -0.38
N VAL A 298 -0.07 -12.92 -0.07
CA VAL A 298 0.73 -12.03 -0.92
C VAL A 298 0.96 -12.64 -2.30
N ALA A 299 1.32 -13.93 -2.36
CA ALA A 299 1.55 -14.66 -3.62
C ALA A 299 0.27 -14.76 -4.46
N ILE A 300 -0.85 -15.14 -3.86
CA ILE A 300 -2.15 -15.26 -4.54
C ILE A 300 -2.57 -13.90 -5.13
N LEU A 301 -2.50 -12.83 -4.35
CA LEU A 301 -2.86 -11.50 -4.82
C LEU A 301 -1.96 -11.03 -5.97
N ARG A 302 -0.65 -11.35 -5.91
CA ARG A 302 0.27 -11.07 -7.02
C ARG A 302 -0.14 -11.78 -8.30
N LEU A 303 -0.58 -13.04 -8.21
CA LEU A 303 -0.99 -13.84 -9.37
C LEU A 303 -2.39 -13.44 -9.87
N ALA A 304 -3.30 -13.15 -8.96
CA ALA A 304 -4.67 -12.79 -9.29
C ALA A 304 -4.78 -11.41 -9.95
N VAL A 305 -3.99 -10.43 -9.48
CA VAL A 305 -4.01 -9.05 -9.97
C VAL A 305 -2.57 -8.59 -10.27
N PRO A 306 -1.96 -9.12 -11.34
CA PRO A 306 -0.52 -9.00 -11.57
C PRO A 306 -0.03 -7.57 -11.81
N TYR A 307 -0.87 -6.67 -12.29
CA TYR A 307 -0.56 -5.28 -12.56
C TYR A 307 -0.58 -4.38 -11.32
N THR A 308 -1.22 -4.80 -10.22
CA THR A 308 -1.42 -3.97 -9.03
C THR A 308 -0.20 -3.95 -8.12
N GLY A 309 0.15 -2.81 -7.55
CA GLY A 309 1.18 -2.69 -6.53
C GLY A 309 0.72 -3.28 -5.20
N ILE A 310 1.49 -4.19 -4.60
CA ILE A 310 1.19 -4.73 -3.27
C ILE A 310 1.98 -3.97 -2.22
N ILE A 311 1.26 -3.42 -1.22
CA ILE A 311 1.82 -2.60 -0.14
C ILE A 311 1.97 -3.44 1.13
N MET A 312 3.19 -3.43 1.68
CA MET A 312 3.55 -4.01 2.97
C MET A 312 3.89 -2.89 3.95
N SER A 313 3.24 -2.87 5.10
CA SER A 313 3.53 -1.87 6.13
C SER A 313 4.52 -2.38 7.18
N THR A 314 4.94 -1.47 8.05
CA THR A 314 5.77 -1.75 9.23
C THR A 314 5.01 -2.49 10.36
N ARG A 315 3.75 -2.89 10.16
CA ARG A 315 3.05 -3.86 11.03
C ARG A 315 3.82 -5.17 11.11
N GLU A 316 4.35 -5.60 9.97
CA GLU A 316 5.11 -6.85 9.88
C GLU A 316 6.56 -6.68 10.36
N THR A 317 7.07 -7.74 10.97
CA THR A 317 8.49 -7.79 11.37
C THR A 317 9.42 -7.65 10.17
N ALA A 318 10.64 -7.18 10.39
CA ALA A 318 11.67 -7.08 9.36
C ALA A 318 11.84 -8.38 8.56
N LYS A 319 11.82 -9.53 9.25
CA LYS A 319 11.93 -10.84 8.62
C LYS A 319 10.75 -11.15 7.71
N MET A 320 9.52 -10.98 8.17
CA MET A 320 8.32 -11.24 7.36
C MET A 320 8.27 -10.33 6.14
N ARG A 321 8.67 -9.08 6.28
CA ARG A 321 8.76 -8.13 5.17
C ARG A 321 9.73 -8.63 4.10
N SER A 322 10.96 -9.03 4.49
CA SER A 322 11.95 -9.58 3.54
C SER A 322 11.49 -10.89 2.88
N ASP A 323 10.85 -11.78 3.64
CA ASP A 323 10.30 -13.04 3.11
C ASP A 323 9.22 -12.85 2.03
N THR A 324 8.56 -11.67 2.02
CA THR A 324 7.46 -11.38 1.08
C THR A 324 7.88 -10.51 -0.12
N PHE A 325 9.07 -9.92 -0.12
CA PHE A 325 9.53 -9.10 -1.26
C PHE A 325 9.55 -9.88 -2.58
N ALA A 326 10.04 -11.11 -2.54
CA ALA A 326 10.05 -11.98 -3.69
C ALA A 326 8.64 -12.43 -4.11
N LEU A 327 7.69 -12.55 -3.17
CA LEU A 327 6.36 -13.11 -3.42
C LEU A 327 5.39 -12.14 -4.08
N GLY A 328 5.69 -10.83 -4.09
CA GLY A 328 4.76 -9.90 -4.72
C GLY A 328 4.82 -8.47 -4.24
N VAL A 329 5.38 -8.19 -3.07
CA VAL A 329 5.46 -6.84 -2.52
C VAL A 329 6.25 -5.91 -3.44
N SER A 330 5.72 -4.74 -3.72
CA SER A 330 6.34 -3.72 -4.57
C SER A 330 6.42 -2.34 -3.93
N GLN A 331 5.73 -2.14 -2.80
CA GLN A 331 5.77 -0.90 -2.02
C GLN A 331 5.85 -1.22 -0.53
N ILE A 332 6.65 -0.45 0.21
CA ILE A 332 6.82 -0.62 1.65
C ILE A 332 6.80 0.72 2.38
N SER A 333 6.21 0.77 3.56
CA SER A 333 6.47 1.88 4.48
C SER A 333 7.77 1.65 5.24
N ALA A 334 8.46 2.71 5.63
CA ALA A 334 9.72 2.62 6.38
C ALA A 334 9.88 3.81 7.32
N GLY A 335 10.51 3.61 8.47
CA GLY A 335 10.67 4.63 9.50
C GLY A 335 9.32 5.17 9.99
N SER A 336 8.31 4.29 10.07
CA SER A 336 6.92 4.72 10.30
C SER A 336 6.65 5.07 11.75
N LYS A 337 5.78 6.07 11.95
CA LYS A 337 5.07 6.35 13.21
C LYS A 337 3.57 6.25 12.96
N THR A 338 2.79 5.81 13.97
CA THR A 338 1.35 5.56 13.84
C THR A 338 0.49 6.45 14.71
N ASN A 339 1.07 7.52 15.23
CA ASN A 339 0.45 8.56 16.07
C ASN A 339 0.70 9.95 15.47
N PRO A 340 -0.17 10.92 15.69
CA PRO A 340 0.09 12.31 15.34
C PRO A 340 1.26 12.86 16.14
N GLY A 341 2.21 13.55 15.49
CA GLY A 341 3.40 14.13 16.15
C GLY A 341 4.55 13.15 16.41
N GLY A 342 4.40 11.89 16.00
CA GLY A 342 5.35 10.82 16.32
C GLY A 342 6.73 10.95 15.68
N TYR A 343 6.93 11.83 14.72
CA TYR A 343 8.25 12.06 14.12
C TYR A 343 9.08 13.09 14.90
N GLU A 344 8.44 14.03 15.59
CA GLU A 344 9.11 14.95 16.52
C GLU A 344 9.20 14.37 17.94
N GLU A 345 8.12 13.73 18.39
CA GLU A 345 7.98 13.21 19.76
C GLU A 345 7.77 11.69 19.71
N ASP A 346 8.65 10.92 20.30
CA ASP A 346 8.58 9.46 20.28
C ASP A 346 7.59 8.93 21.33
N ASP A 347 6.28 9.09 21.06
CA ASP A 347 5.20 8.51 21.87
C ASP A 347 4.55 7.33 21.14
N GLU A 348 5.01 6.11 21.44
CA GLU A 348 4.43 4.90 20.86
C GLU A 348 3.08 4.50 21.46
N ILE A 349 2.73 5.00 22.66
CA ILE A 349 1.52 4.62 23.41
C ILE A 349 0.25 5.08 22.66
N SER A 350 0.31 6.25 22.05
CA SER A 350 -0.81 6.86 21.32
C SER A 350 -0.94 6.38 19.87
N GLY A 351 -0.19 5.35 19.48
CA GLY A 351 -0.24 4.77 18.14
C GLY A 351 -1.58 4.08 17.82
N GLN A 352 -1.93 4.04 16.55
CA GLN A 352 -3.14 3.35 16.06
C GLN A 352 -3.08 1.84 16.32
N PHE A 353 -1.89 1.27 16.21
CA PHE A 353 -1.54 -0.14 16.43
C PHE A 353 -0.03 -0.25 16.64
N SER A 354 0.42 -1.38 17.19
CA SER A 354 1.84 -1.68 17.39
C SER A 354 2.56 -1.94 16.07
N LEU A 355 3.82 -1.53 15.99
CA LEU A 355 4.69 -1.79 14.85
C LEU A 355 5.50 -3.08 15.10
N GLY A 356 5.75 -3.86 14.04
CA GLY A 356 6.67 -4.99 14.04
C GLY A 356 8.07 -4.63 13.55
N ASP A 357 8.22 -3.48 12.86
CA ASP A 357 9.51 -2.99 12.37
C ASP A 357 9.69 -1.50 12.72
N HIS A 358 10.57 -1.23 13.69
CA HIS A 358 10.86 0.10 14.21
C HIS A 358 12.13 0.75 13.63
N ARG A 359 12.77 0.07 12.66
CA ARG A 359 14.03 0.53 12.09
C ARG A 359 13.89 1.89 11.41
N PRO A 360 14.89 2.79 11.57
CA PRO A 360 14.93 4.04 10.82
C PRO A 360 15.07 3.78 9.32
N LEU A 361 14.72 4.79 8.52
CA LEU A 361 14.68 4.66 7.06
C LEU A 361 16.00 4.18 6.45
N ASP A 362 17.15 4.71 6.89
CA ASP A 362 18.47 4.34 6.33
C ASP A 362 18.82 2.86 6.56
N GLU A 363 18.47 2.33 7.73
CA GLU A 363 18.67 0.92 8.04
C GLU A 363 17.80 0.01 7.16
N VAL A 364 16.53 0.38 6.95
CA VAL A 364 15.63 -0.36 6.05
C VAL A 364 16.16 -0.32 4.61
N ILE A 365 16.66 0.84 4.16
CA ILE A 365 17.24 0.99 2.81
C ILE A 365 18.48 0.13 2.65
N ARG A 366 19.37 0.10 3.66
CA ARG A 366 20.57 -0.73 3.66
C ARG A 366 20.23 -2.22 3.57
N ASP A 367 19.27 -2.66 4.37
CA ASP A 367 18.80 -4.05 4.38
C ASP A 367 18.18 -4.44 3.02
N VAL A 368 17.27 -3.63 2.49
CA VAL A 368 16.66 -3.81 1.16
C VAL A 368 17.73 -3.89 0.06
N ALA A 369 18.72 -2.98 0.09
CA ALA A 369 19.80 -2.96 -0.89
C ALA A 369 20.72 -4.17 -0.77
N SER A 370 21.03 -4.63 0.45
CA SER A 370 21.84 -5.83 0.70
C SER A 370 21.20 -7.10 0.15
N MET A 371 19.88 -7.16 0.08
CA MET A 371 19.11 -8.24 -0.54
C MET A 371 19.01 -8.12 -2.08
N GLY A 372 19.62 -7.10 -2.68
CA GLY A 372 19.61 -6.87 -4.13
C GLY A 372 18.32 -6.21 -4.65
N TYR A 373 17.49 -5.63 -3.78
CA TYR A 373 16.33 -4.83 -4.19
C TYR A 373 16.70 -3.34 -4.26
N ILE A 374 16.13 -2.63 -5.25
CA ILE A 374 16.35 -1.19 -5.45
C ILE A 374 15.35 -0.39 -4.63
N PRO A 375 15.75 0.31 -3.56
CA PRO A 375 14.90 1.26 -2.89
C PRO A 375 14.55 2.41 -3.83
N SER A 376 13.27 2.79 -3.93
CA SER A 376 12.81 3.78 -4.90
C SER A 376 11.91 4.83 -4.26
N PHE A 377 12.26 6.10 -4.46
CA PHE A 377 11.44 7.25 -4.07
C PHE A 377 10.77 7.92 -5.27
N CYS A 378 10.73 7.22 -6.42
CA CYS A 378 10.21 7.75 -7.67
C CYS A 378 8.73 8.15 -7.57
N THR A 379 8.41 9.34 -8.07
CA THR A 379 7.04 9.87 -8.18
C THR A 379 6.71 10.30 -9.62
N ALA A 380 7.52 9.89 -10.60
CA ALA A 380 7.46 10.39 -11.98
C ALA A 380 6.14 10.12 -12.68
N CYS A 381 5.53 8.93 -12.48
CA CYS A 381 4.29 8.56 -13.16
C CYS A 381 3.18 9.58 -12.91
N TYR A 382 2.99 9.99 -11.67
CA TYR A 382 1.97 10.99 -11.31
C TYR A 382 2.21 12.35 -11.97
N ARG A 383 3.47 12.79 -12.05
CA ARG A 383 3.83 14.09 -12.60
C ARG A 383 3.84 14.11 -14.13
N LEU A 384 3.90 12.94 -14.76
CA LEU A 384 3.87 12.78 -16.22
C LEU A 384 2.51 12.32 -16.74
N GLY A 385 1.48 12.29 -15.87
CA GLY A 385 0.13 11.86 -16.25
C GLY A 385 0.00 10.36 -16.53
N ARG A 386 0.99 9.54 -16.15
CA ARG A 386 0.93 8.08 -16.29
C ARG A 386 0.19 7.49 -15.08
N THR A 387 -1.12 7.69 -15.03
CA THR A 387 -2.04 7.20 -14.00
C THR A 387 -3.23 6.50 -14.65
N GLY A 388 -4.06 5.81 -13.89
CA GLY A 388 -5.24 5.13 -14.43
C GLY A 388 -4.92 4.22 -15.61
N GLN A 389 -5.64 4.39 -16.72
CA GLN A 389 -5.47 3.58 -17.94
C GLN A 389 -4.06 3.66 -18.53
N ASP A 390 -3.47 4.86 -18.59
CA ASP A 390 -2.11 5.05 -19.14
C ASP A 390 -1.05 4.26 -18.35
N PHE A 391 -1.22 4.14 -17.03
CA PHE A 391 -0.39 3.28 -16.20
C PHE A 391 -0.64 1.79 -16.50
N MET A 392 -1.91 1.39 -16.60
CA MET A 392 -2.29 -0.01 -16.82
C MET A 392 -1.82 -0.53 -18.18
N ASP A 393 -1.86 0.30 -19.21
CA ASP A 393 -1.38 -0.05 -20.56
C ASP A 393 0.13 -0.34 -20.58
N LEU A 394 0.89 0.24 -19.66
CA LEU A 394 2.32 -0.05 -19.49
C LEU A 394 2.57 -1.18 -18.48
N ALA A 395 1.74 -1.30 -17.45
CA ALA A 395 1.96 -2.28 -16.38
C ALA A 395 1.54 -3.70 -16.79
N LYS A 396 0.39 -3.85 -17.46
CA LYS A 396 -0.12 -5.17 -17.89
C LYS A 396 0.86 -5.93 -18.80
N PRO A 397 1.47 -5.33 -19.83
CA PRO A 397 2.50 -6.00 -20.65
C PRO A 397 3.89 -6.04 -19.99
N GLY A 398 4.10 -5.35 -18.86
CA GLY A 398 5.40 -5.25 -18.19
C GLY A 398 6.31 -4.12 -18.73
N ASP A 399 5.85 -3.32 -19.68
CA ASP A 399 6.62 -2.22 -20.29
C ASP A 399 6.92 -1.08 -19.31
N ILE A 400 6.17 -1.01 -18.23
CA ILE A 400 6.42 -0.03 -17.15
C ILE A 400 7.86 -0.12 -16.61
N ARG A 401 8.53 -1.26 -16.70
CA ARG A 401 9.92 -1.45 -16.31
C ARG A 401 10.90 -0.54 -17.08
N LEU A 402 10.59 -0.20 -18.34
CA LEU A 402 11.43 0.68 -19.16
C LEU A 402 11.53 2.10 -18.58
N HIS A 403 10.61 2.46 -17.70
CA HIS A 403 10.59 3.73 -16.96
C HIS A 403 10.91 3.54 -15.48
N CYS A 404 10.27 2.56 -14.84
CA CYS A 404 10.40 2.36 -13.40
C CYS A 404 11.79 1.96 -12.94
N ALA A 405 12.50 1.12 -13.70
CA ALA A 405 13.85 0.70 -13.33
C ALA A 405 14.88 1.85 -13.40
N PRO A 406 14.99 2.63 -14.50
CA PRO A 406 15.85 3.82 -14.52
C PRO A 406 15.49 4.86 -13.47
N ASN A 407 14.21 5.15 -13.26
CA ASN A 407 13.74 6.12 -12.28
C ASN A 407 13.99 5.65 -10.84
N GLY A 408 13.87 4.35 -10.58
CA GLY A 408 14.21 3.75 -9.29
C GLY A 408 15.69 3.96 -8.95
N LEU A 409 16.59 3.66 -9.90
CA LEU A 409 18.03 3.84 -9.74
C LEU A 409 18.41 5.31 -9.56
N SER A 410 17.77 6.22 -10.30
CA SER A 410 17.99 7.66 -10.16
C SER A 410 17.60 8.16 -8.78
N SER A 411 16.38 7.86 -8.32
CA SER A 411 15.92 8.29 -7.01
C SER A 411 16.67 7.63 -5.85
N PHE A 412 17.15 6.41 -6.05
CA PHE A 412 18.03 5.76 -5.07
C PHE A 412 19.41 6.42 -5.01
N LYS A 413 19.99 6.77 -6.17
CA LYS A 413 21.26 7.50 -6.22
C LYS A 413 21.15 8.87 -5.55
N GLU A 414 20.04 9.58 -5.75
CA GLU A 414 19.75 10.85 -5.04
C GLU A 414 19.74 10.63 -3.51
N TYR A 415 19.07 9.58 -3.01
CA TYR A 415 19.08 9.24 -1.61
C TYR A 415 20.50 8.97 -1.10
N LEU A 416 21.28 8.17 -1.83
CA LEU A 416 22.64 7.81 -1.43
C LEU A 416 23.58 9.05 -1.33
N GLN A 417 23.38 10.06 -2.14
CA GLN A 417 24.20 11.28 -2.11
C GLN A 417 23.82 12.20 -0.95
N ASN A 418 22.52 12.37 -0.70
CA ASN A 418 22.01 13.44 0.14
C ASN A 418 21.73 13.00 1.58
N TYR A 419 21.45 11.67 1.82
CA TYR A 419 20.92 11.22 3.11
C TYR A 419 21.65 10.02 3.72
N ALA A 420 22.17 9.12 2.87
CA ALA A 420 22.65 7.83 3.30
C ALA A 420 23.89 7.90 4.20
N SER A 421 23.92 7.02 5.21
CA SER A 421 25.13 6.73 5.98
C SER A 421 26.26 6.22 5.06
N PRO A 422 27.54 6.29 5.47
CA PRO A 422 28.66 5.79 4.67
C PRO A 422 28.47 4.32 4.26
N GLU A 423 28.00 3.47 5.16
CA GLU A 423 27.77 2.03 4.90
C GLU A 423 26.65 1.82 3.87
N THR A 424 25.51 2.48 4.04
CA THR A 424 24.38 2.43 3.09
C THR A 424 24.79 2.94 1.72
N ARG A 425 25.63 3.99 1.69
CA ARG A 425 26.16 4.57 0.45
C ARG A 425 27.07 3.61 -0.31
N GLU A 426 27.93 2.88 0.37
CA GLU A 426 28.82 1.87 -0.22
C GLU A 426 28.01 0.75 -0.87
N ILE A 427 27.15 0.08 -0.09
CA ILE A 427 26.28 -1.01 -0.55
C ILE A 427 25.40 -0.55 -1.71
N GLY A 428 24.76 0.62 -1.57
CA GLY A 428 23.86 1.14 -2.58
C GLY A 428 24.55 1.49 -3.90
N ASN A 429 25.74 2.09 -3.87
CA ASN A 429 26.50 2.38 -5.09
C ASN A 429 26.99 1.11 -5.79
N GLN A 430 27.35 0.07 -5.03
CA GLN A 430 27.67 -1.23 -5.62
C GLN A 430 26.46 -1.81 -6.33
N LEU A 431 25.32 -1.86 -5.66
CA LEU A 431 24.07 -2.38 -6.22
C LEU A 431 23.62 -1.64 -7.49
N ILE A 432 23.76 -0.31 -7.53
CA ILE A 432 23.46 0.49 -8.73
C ILE A 432 24.35 0.07 -9.90
N ARG A 433 25.67 -0.08 -9.67
CA ARG A 433 26.62 -0.51 -10.73
C ARG A 433 26.27 -1.88 -11.27
N GLU A 434 26.05 -2.86 -10.37
CA GLU A 434 25.68 -4.24 -10.73
C GLU A 434 24.36 -4.29 -11.51
N THR A 435 23.35 -3.54 -11.03
CA THR A 435 22.05 -3.48 -11.70
C THR A 435 22.17 -2.90 -13.11
N ILE A 436 22.88 -1.79 -13.29
CA ILE A 436 23.09 -1.17 -14.61
C ILE A 436 23.90 -2.10 -15.52
N ALA A 437 24.91 -2.80 -15.00
CA ALA A 437 25.68 -3.77 -15.77
C ALA A 437 24.81 -4.90 -16.33
N GLY A 438 23.84 -5.37 -15.55
CA GLY A 438 22.86 -6.40 -15.97
C GLY A 438 21.73 -5.89 -16.89
N MET A 439 21.58 -4.58 -17.07
CA MET A 439 20.56 -4.01 -17.95
C MET A 439 21.00 -4.01 -19.42
N SER A 440 20.02 -3.90 -20.33
CA SER A 440 20.25 -3.81 -21.78
C SER A 440 19.33 -2.77 -22.43
N GLY A 441 19.59 -2.45 -23.69
CA GLY A 441 18.73 -1.60 -24.52
C GLY A 441 18.51 -0.20 -23.97
N ILE A 442 17.32 0.33 -24.23
CA ILE A 442 16.94 1.71 -23.88
C ILE A 442 16.88 1.94 -22.36
N ALA A 443 16.51 0.92 -21.59
CA ALA A 443 16.45 1.02 -20.13
C ALA A 443 17.84 1.28 -19.53
N LYS A 444 18.89 0.60 -20.04
CA LYS A 444 20.27 0.83 -19.62
C LYS A 444 20.71 2.25 -19.93
N GLN A 445 20.50 2.71 -21.17
CA GLN A 445 20.90 4.06 -21.60
C GLN A 445 20.22 5.14 -20.74
N ARG A 446 18.91 4.96 -20.42
CA ARG A 446 18.17 5.84 -19.53
C ARG A 446 18.77 5.84 -18.13
N ALA A 447 19.01 4.66 -17.55
CA ALA A 447 19.56 4.52 -16.20
C ALA A 447 20.95 5.21 -16.09
N GLU A 448 21.87 4.96 -17.01
CA GLU A 448 23.19 5.58 -17.06
C GLU A 448 23.08 7.11 -17.15
N LYS A 449 22.21 7.61 -18.04
CA LYS A 449 22.00 9.06 -18.22
C LYS A 449 21.45 9.71 -16.96
N LEU A 450 20.44 9.09 -16.31
CA LEU A 450 19.81 9.65 -15.11
C LEU A 450 20.76 9.63 -13.92
N VAL A 451 21.46 8.51 -13.68
CA VAL A 451 22.44 8.39 -12.59
C VAL A 451 23.56 9.41 -12.74
N LYS A 452 24.13 9.59 -13.94
CA LYS A 452 25.13 10.63 -14.20
C LYS A 452 24.64 12.06 -13.91
N ARG A 453 23.36 12.35 -14.18
CA ARG A 453 22.78 13.66 -13.87
C ARG A 453 22.68 13.88 -12.36
N VAL A 454 22.34 12.84 -11.60
CA VAL A 454 22.33 12.92 -10.13
C VAL A 454 23.76 13.08 -9.61
N GLU A 455 24.73 12.33 -10.13
CA GLU A 455 26.15 12.47 -9.77
C GLU A 455 26.71 13.87 -10.04
N ALA A 456 26.15 14.57 -11.03
CA ALA A 456 26.47 15.97 -11.32
C ALA A 456 25.70 16.97 -10.43
N GLY A 457 25.05 16.52 -9.33
CA GLY A 457 24.38 17.37 -8.35
C GLY A 457 22.96 17.79 -8.76
N ARG A 458 22.28 17.04 -9.64
CA ARG A 458 20.90 17.30 -10.00
C ARG A 458 19.98 16.35 -9.24
N ASP A 459 19.08 16.89 -8.44
CA ASP A 459 18.03 16.15 -7.78
C ASP A 459 16.80 16.00 -8.69
N ASP A 460 15.87 15.11 -8.28
CA ASP A 460 14.58 14.91 -8.91
C ASP A 460 14.64 14.59 -10.41
N VAL A 461 15.59 13.74 -10.79
CA VAL A 461 15.84 13.35 -12.19
C VAL A 461 15.06 12.09 -12.56
N TYR A 462 14.23 12.17 -13.59
CA TYR A 462 13.40 11.04 -14.06
C TYR A 462 13.15 11.08 -15.58
N CYS A 463 12.52 9.98 -16.13
CA CYS A 463 12.10 9.84 -17.53
C CYS A 463 10.68 9.29 -17.68
#